data_eecd1ffb9478d0cd5daa83836b8fd569
#
_entry.id   eecd1ffb9478d0cd5daa83836b8fd569
#
_cell.length_a   1.000
_cell.length_b   1.000
_cell.length_c   1.000
_cell.angle_alpha   90.00
_cell.angle_beta   90.00
_cell.angle_gamma   90.00
#
_symmetry.space_group_name_H-M   'P 1'
#
loop_
_entity.id
_entity.type
_entity.pdbx_description
1 polymer ?
#
loop_
_entity_poly.entity_id
_entity_poly.type
_entity_poly.pdbx_seq_one_letter_code
_entity_poly.pdbx_strand_id
1 'polypeptide(L)'
;MNLKEKEQLRNIILLILEAGRPGLTLREISNKAQLREFNNPDSDFADALDWLTAHGFAEEIRVGIGKLTRAWRISDAGVEYLDGANL
;
A
#
# COMPACT_ATOMS: atom_id res chain seq x y z
N MET A 1 -7.36 0.85 15.72
CA MET A 1 -5.90 0.65 15.65
C MET A 1 -5.18 1.79 16.34
N ASN A 2 -4.13 1.51 17.10
CA ASN A 2 -3.28 2.56 17.64
C ASN A 2 -2.27 3.05 16.59
N LEU A 3 -1.52 4.10 16.92
CA LEU A 3 -0.58 4.71 15.98
C LEU A 3 0.50 3.72 15.51
N LYS A 4 1.03 2.92 16.42
CA LYS A 4 2.07 1.94 16.08
C LYS A 4 1.56 0.91 15.06
N GLU A 5 0.34 0.42 15.25
CA GLU A 5 -0.27 -0.53 14.33
C GLU A 5 -0.52 0.10 12.96
N LYS A 6 -0.96 1.37 12.94
CA LYS A 6 -1.15 2.10 11.69
C LYS A 6 0.17 2.25 10.93
N GLU A 7 1.24 2.58 11.62
CA GLU A 7 2.56 2.70 11.00
C GLU A 7 3.05 1.37 10.45
N GLN A 8 2.85 0.29 11.20
CA GLN A 8 3.23 -1.04 10.73
C GLN A 8 2.46 -1.42 9.47
N LEU A 9 1.17 -1.13 9.43
CA LEU A 9 0.33 -1.43 8.27
C LEU A 9 0.79 -0.62 7.05
N ARG A 10 1.08 0.67 7.23
CA ARG A 10 1.58 1.52 6.15
C ARG A 10 2.90 1.01 5.59
N ASN A 11 3.81 0.60 6.47
CA ASN A 11 5.11 0.08 6.06
C ASN A 11 4.99 -1.22 5.30
N ILE A 12 4.13 -2.14 5.76
CA ILE A 12 3.95 -3.41 5.05
C ILE A 12 3.29 -3.21 3.69
N ILE A 13 2.37 -2.25 3.59
CA ILE A 13 1.76 -1.92 2.30
C ILE A 13 2.81 -1.40 1.33
N LEU A 14 3.71 -0.53 1.76
CA LEU A 14 4.78 -0.02 0.90
C LEU A 14 5.71 -1.13 0.44
N LEU A 15 6.07 -2.07 1.33
CA LEU A 15 6.87 -3.23 0.93
C LEU A 15 6.16 -4.08 -0.11
N ILE A 16 4.86 -4.29 0.06
CA ILE A 16 4.04 -5.04 -0.88
C ILE A 16 4.00 -4.33 -2.24
N LEU A 17 3.82 -3.01 -2.24
CA LEU A 17 3.79 -2.22 -3.47
C LEU A 17 5.14 -2.21 -4.17
N GLU A 18 6.24 -2.16 -3.42
CA GLU A 18 7.58 -2.20 -4.01
C GLU A 18 7.80 -3.52 -4.74
N ALA A 19 7.41 -4.62 -4.14
CA ALA A 19 7.53 -5.95 -4.75
C ALA A 19 6.53 -6.16 -5.88
N GLY A 20 5.40 -5.45 -5.86
CA GLY A 20 4.31 -5.64 -6.80
C GLY A 20 4.26 -4.64 -7.93
N ARG A 21 5.38 -4.04 -8.31
CA ARG A 21 5.41 -3.14 -9.47
C ARG A 21 4.93 -3.84 -10.72
N PRO A 22 4.17 -3.17 -11.62
CA PRO A 22 3.93 -1.73 -11.70
C PRO A 22 2.78 -1.19 -10.86
N GLY A 23 2.05 -2.03 -10.14
CA GLY A 23 0.97 -1.59 -9.27
C GLY A 23 0.05 -2.72 -8.87
N LEU A 24 -0.69 -2.54 -7.78
CA LEU A 24 -1.59 -3.55 -7.23
C LEU A 24 -2.93 -2.93 -6.86
N THR A 25 -4.00 -3.70 -7.04
CA THR A 25 -5.33 -3.33 -6.57
C THR A 25 -5.44 -3.54 -5.05
N LEU A 26 -6.49 -3.00 -4.46
CA LEU A 26 -6.75 -3.19 -3.02
C LEU A 26 -6.85 -4.67 -2.66
N ARG A 27 -7.54 -5.45 -3.48
CA ARG A 27 -7.68 -6.90 -3.25
C ARG A 27 -6.32 -7.60 -3.26
N GLU A 28 -5.47 -7.27 -4.23
CA GLU A 28 -4.13 -7.86 -4.33
C GLU A 28 -3.27 -7.48 -3.11
N ILE A 29 -3.35 -6.23 -2.68
CA ILE A 29 -2.64 -5.75 -1.50
C ILE A 29 -3.11 -6.51 -0.26
N SER A 30 -4.42 -6.62 -0.07
CA SER A 30 -5.02 -7.32 1.06
C SER A 30 -4.61 -8.79 1.08
N ASN A 31 -4.66 -9.47 -0.07
CA ASN A 31 -4.28 -10.88 -0.17
C ASN A 31 -2.81 -11.09 0.19
N LYS A 32 -1.92 -10.23 -0.28
CA LYS A 32 -0.49 -10.31 0.01
C LYS A 32 -0.21 -9.99 1.49
N ALA A 33 -0.96 -9.07 2.07
CA ALA A 33 -0.85 -8.74 3.48
C ALA A 33 -1.27 -9.91 4.37
N GLN A 34 -2.30 -10.65 3.98
CA GLN A 34 -2.72 -11.84 4.72
C GLN A 34 -1.62 -12.89 4.79
N LEU A 35 -0.83 -13.04 3.75
CA LEU A 35 0.31 -13.95 3.74
C LEU A 35 1.38 -13.54 4.75
N ARG A 36 1.35 -12.30 5.21
CA ARG A 36 2.24 -11.76 6.23
C ARG A 36 1.52 -11.57 7.57
N GLU A 37 0.38 -12.24 7.73
CA GLU A 37 -0.43 -12.24 8.96
C GLU A 37 -1.09 -10.89 9.28
N PHE A 38 -1.26 -10.03 8.29
CA PHE A 38 -2.01 -8.79 8.42
C PHE A 38 -3.44 -9.02 7.94
N ASN A 39 -4.33 -9.37 8.88
CA ASN A 39 -5.72 -9.73 8.58
C ASN A 39 -6.67 -8.58 8.85
N ASN A 40 -6.27 -7.37 8.50
CA ASN A 40 -7.08 -6.17 8.69
C ASN A 40 -8.24 -6.15 7.70
N PRO A 41 -9.36 -5.48 8.06
CA PRO A 41 -10.45 -5.27 7.10
C PRO A 41 -10.02 -4.33 5.98
N ASP A 42 -10.73 -4.41 4.86
CA ASP A 42 -10.40 -3.59 3.68
C ASP A 42 -10.41 -2.09 3.99
N SER A 43 -11.26 -1.63 4.91
CA SER A 43 -11.29 -0.23 5.31
C SER A 43 -9.97 0.25 5.89
N ASP A 44 -9.27 -0.60 6.65
CA ASP A 44 -7.97 -0.26 7.21
C ASP A 44 -6.92 -0.10 6.11
N PHE A 45 -6.95 -0.99 5.11
CA PHE A 45 -6.04 -0.89 3.95
C PHE A 45 -6.35 0.37 3.13
N ALA A 46 -7.63 0.65 2.92
CA ALA A 46 -8.03 1.84 2.17
C ALA A 46 -7.57 3.12 2.88
N ASP A 47 -7.75 3.20 4.19
CA ASP A 47 -7.31 4.35 4.98
C ASP A 47 -5.79 4.53 4.92
N ALA A 48 -5.05 3.43 5.02
CA ALA A 48 -3.60 3.46 4.94
C ALA A 48 -3.13 3.91 3.55
N LEU A 49 -3.77 3.42 2.49
CA LEU A 49 -3.45 3.83 1.11
C LEU A 49 -3.76 5.32 0.89
N ASP A 50 -4.86 5.81 1.43
CA ASP A 50 -5.21 7.23 1.34
C ASP A 50 -4.15 8.08 2.04
N TRP A 51 -3.69 7.65 3.21
CA TRP A 51 -2.63 8.34 3.93
C TRP A 51 -1.32 8.35 3.14
N LEU A 52 -0.93 7.20 2.60
CA LEU A 52 0.30 7.08 1.80
C LEU A 52 0.25 7.93 0.54
N THR A 53 -0.90 7.96 -0.11
CA THR A 53 -1.10 8.76 -1.33
C THR A 53 -1.06 10.26 -1.00
N ALA A 54 -1.71 10.66 0.09
CA ALA A 54 -1.73 12.06 0.52
C ALA A 54 -0.33 12.57 0.89
N HIS A 55 0.53 11.69 1.37
CA HIS A 55 1.91 12.03 1.75
C HIS A 55 2.91 11.82 0.61
N GLY A 56 2.44 11.42 -0.56
CA GLY A 56 3.29 11.26 -1.74
C GLY A 56 4.14 10.00 -1.75
N PHE A 57 3.89 9.05 -0.86
CA PHE A 57 4.63 7.79 -0.79
C PHE A 57 4.08 6.72 -1.72
N ALA A 58 2.86 6.88 -2.17
CA ALA A 58 2.22 6.02 -3.14
C ALA A 58 1.42 6.85 -4.13
N GLU A 59 1.16 6.27 -5.28
CA GLU A 59 0.37 6.92 -6.33
C GLU A 59 -0.80 6.03 -6.70
N GLU A 60 -1.99 6.62 -6.83
CA GLU A 60 -3.14 5.89 -7.32
C GLU A 60 -3.13 5.91 -8.84
N ILE A 61 -3.34 4.73 -9.44
CA ILE A 61 -3.42 4.56 -10.89
C ILE A 61 -4.70 3.83 -11.24
N ARG A 62 -5.04 3.80 -12.52
CA ARG A 62 -6.18 3.04 -13.01
C ARG A 62 -5.68 1.94 -13.92
N VAL A 63 -6.14 0.72 -13.69
CA VAL A 63 -5.73 -0.44 -14.47
C VAL A 63 -6.96 -1.15 -15.03
N GLY A 64 -6.77 -1.87 -16.12
CA GLY A 64 -7.83 -2.63 -16.76
C GLY A 64 -8.20 -2.07 -18.12
N ILE A 65 -9.04 -2.82 -18.86
CA ILE A 65 -9.54 -2.47 -20.17
C ILE A 65 -11.04 -2.33 -20.05
N GLY A 66 -11.59 -1.22 -20.56
CA GLY A 66 -13.02 -0.93 -20.45
C GLY A 66 -13.34 -0.33 -19.09
N LYS A 67 -13.68 -1.14 -18.09
CA LYS A 67 -13.95 -0.67 -16.74
C LYS A 67 -12.66 -0.61 -15.96
N LEU A 68 -12.18 0.61 -15.68
CA LEU A 68 -10.93 0.80 -14.95
C LEU A 68 -11.11 0.55 -13.46
N THR A 69 -10.13 -0.12 -12.87
CA THR A 69 -10.08 -0.42 -11.45
C THR A 69 -8.98 0.40 -10.80
N ARG A 70 -9.24 0.89 -9.59
CA ARG A 70 -8.24 1.62 -8.81
C ARG A 70 -7.12 0.67 -8.42
N ALA A 71 -5.90 1.15 -8.57
CA ALA A 71 -4.71 0.44 -8.13
C ALA A 71 -3.71 1.45 -7.58
N TRP A 72 -2.68 0.97 -6.92
CA TRP A 72 -1.65 1.83 -6.32
C TRP A 72 -0.29 1.30 -6.66
N ARG A 73 0.66 2.20 -6.76
CA ARG A 73 2.07 1.87 -6.93
C ARG A 73 2.90 2.71 -5.97
N ILE A 74 4.09 2.21 -5.63
CA ILE A 74 5.00 2.97 -4.79
C ILE A 74 5.63 4.10 -5.61
N SER A 75 5.80 5.27 -4.98
CA SER A 75 6.52 6.39 -5.58
C SER A 75 8.00 6.34 -5.20
N ASP A 76 8.81 7.19 -5.84
CA ASP A 76 10.23 7.32 -5.45
C ASP A 76 10.36 7.77 -3.99
N ALA A 77 9.51 8.69 -3.56
CA ALA A 77 9.48 9.10 -2.16
C ALA A 77 9.10 7.95 -1.23
N GLY A 78 8.23 7.05 -1.68
CA GLY A 78 7.88 5.85 -0.92
C GLY A 78 9.05 4.90 -0.76
N VAL A 79 9.84 4.71 -1.80
CA VAL A 79 11.06 3.89 -1.73
C VAL A 79 12.05 4.50 -0.74
N GLU A 80 12.26 5.81 -0.81
CA GLU A 80 13.14 6.50 0.13
C GLU A 80 12.66 6.40 1.57
N TYR A 81 11.35 6.49 1.76
CA TYR A 81 10.75 6.34 3.08
C TYR A 81 11.02 4.93 3.65
N LEU A 82 10.87 3.90 2.83
CA LEU A 82 11.17 2.52 3.25
C LEU A 82 12.64 2.34 3.59
N ASP A 83 13.52 2.90 2.78
CA ASP A 83 14.96 2.80 3.02
C ASP A 83 15.34 3.47 4.34
N GLY A 84 14.72 4.61 4.67
CA GLY A 84 14.95 5.30 5.91
C GLY A 84 14.29 4.63 7.11
N ALA A 85 13.14 3.99 6.92
CA ALA A 85 12.42 3.30 7.99
C ALA A 85 12.95 1.89 8.20
N ASN A 86 13.53 1.32 7.18
CA ASN A 86 14.04 -0.05 7.21
C ASN A 86 15.45 -0.04 7.76
N LEU A 87 15.53 -0.36 8.95
CA LEU A 87 16.77 -0.31 9.68
C LEU A 87 17.53 -1.62 9.69
#